data_139e17768fc7a4105e84b47133445211
#
_entry.id   139e17768fc7a4105e84b47133445211
#
_cell.length_a   1.000
_cell.length_b   1.000
_cell.length_c   1.000
_cell.angle_alpha   90.00
_cell.angle_beta   90.00
_cell.angle_gamma   90.00
#
_symmetry.space_group_name_H-M   'P 1'
#
loop_
_entity.id
_entity.type
_entity.pdbx_description
1 polymer ?
#
loop_
_entity_poly.entity_id
_entity_poly.type
_entity_poly.pdbx_seq_one_letter_code
_entity_poly.pdbx_strand_id
1 'polypeptide(L)' 'MPATTVAVLGSTGSIGTQTLEVVADQPDVFNVVAIGAARSVDMLIQQAIRFRPEVVAIAD' A
#
# COMPACT_ATOMS: atom_id res chain seq x y z
N MET A 1 13.56 16.51 5.23
CA MET A 1 13.96 15.09 5.05
C MET A 1 12.99 14.42 4.10
N PRO A 2 13.49 13.71 3.11
CA PRO A 2 12.59 12.96 2.24
C PRO A 2 11.90 11.84 3.01
N ALA A 3 10.68 11.54 2.64
CA ALA A 3 9.95 10.43 3.23
C ALA A 3 10.60 9.11 2.85
N THR A 4 10.49 8.11 3.73
CA THR A 4 10.92 6.76 3.43
C THR A 4 9.93 6.13 2.45
N THR A 5 10.43 5.60 1.35
CA THR A 5 9.60 4.91 0.38
C THR A 5 9.32 3.49 0.84
N VAL A 6 8.07 3.06 0.70
CA VAL A 6 7.60 1.76 1.18
C VAL A 6 6.89 1.01 0.07
N ALA A 7 7.22 -0.26 -0.09
CA ALA A 7 6.48 -1.17 -0.95
C ALA A 7 5.82 -2.23 -0.06
N VAL A 8 4.53 -2.46 -0.23
CA VAL A 8 3.78 -3.40 0.59
C VAL A 8 3.28 -4.55 -0.27
N LEU A 9 3.88 -5.72 -0.11
CA LEU A 9 3.45 -6.95 -0.77
C LEU A 9 2.44 -7.64 0.15
N GLY A 10 1.32 -8.06 -0.42
CA GLY A 10 0.21 -8.58 0.38
C GLY A 10 -0.55 -7.47 1.08
N SER A 11 -0.75 -6.35 0.39
CA SER A 11 -1.35 -5.15 0.98
C SER A 11 -2.80 -5.34 1.42
N THR A 12 -3.49 -6.34 0.89
CA THR A 12 -4.88 -6.63 1.27
C THR A 12 -4.99 -7.62 2.43
N GLY A 13 -3.88 -8.25 2.86
CA GLY A 13 -3.87 -9.14 4.00
C GLY A 13 -3.89 -8.37 5.32
N SER A 14 -4.03 -9.09 6.44
CA SER A 14 -4.14 -8.45 7.76
C SER A 14 -2.92 -7.62 8.11
N ILE A 15 -1.72 -8.13 7.88
CA ILE A 15 -0.50 -7.41 8.19
C ILE A 15 -0.32 -6.25 7.23
N GLY A 16 -0.63 -6.46 5.94
CA GLY A 16 -0.51 -5.40 4.94
C GLY A 16 -1.45 -4.24 5.21
N THR A 17 -2.70 -4.52 5.57
CA THR A 17 -3.66 -3.46 5.89
C THR A 17 -3.25 -2.69 7.13
N GLN A 18 -2.72 -3.37 8.15
CA GLN A 18 -2.21 -2.70 9.35
C GLN A 18 -1.00 -1.84 9.04
N THR A 19 -0.11 -2.32 8.17
CA THR A 19 1.05 -1.55 7.73
C THR A 19 0.63 -0.28 7.02
N LEU A 20 -0.37 -0.37 6.13
CA LEU A 20 -0.87 0.80 5.41
C LEU A 20 -1.53 1.79 6.37
N GLU A 21 -2.21 1.33 7.42
CA GLU A 21 -2.79 2.24 8.41
C GLU A 21 -1.72 3.02 9.18
N VAL A 22 -0.61 2.37 9.53
CA VAL A 22 0.52 3.06 10.14
C VAL A 22 1.09 4.12 9.21
N VAL A 23 1.24 3.77 7.93
CA VAL A 23 1.74 4.69 6.91
C VAL A 23 0.79 5.87 6.75
N ALA A 24 -0.52 5.61 6.75
CA ALA A 24 -1.53 6.66 6.59
C ALA A 24 -1.51 7.65 7.75
N ASP A 25 -1.16 7.19 8.95
CA ASP A 25 -1.06 8.05 10.12
C ASP A 25 0.18 8.94 10.10
N GLN A 26 1.16 8.62 9.25
CA GLN A 26 2.43 9.34 9.19
C GLN A 26 2.82 9.66 7.75
N PRO A 27 2.00 10.46 7.06
CA PRO A 27 2.25 10.73 5.63
C PRO A 27 3.53 11.53 5.37
N ASP A 28 4.02 12.25 6.36
CA ASP A 28 5.27 13.00 6.23
C ASP A 28 6.51 12.12 6.38
N VAL A 29 6.33 10.91 6.95
CA VAL A 29 7.43 9.99 7.22
C VAL A 29 7.53 8.92 6.14
N PHE A 30 6.38 8.45 5.62
CA PHE A 30 6.33 7.33 4.71
C PHE A 30 5.62 7.69 3.42
N ASN A 31 6.13 7.16 2.32
CA ASN A 31 5.51 7.28 1.01
C ASN A 31 5.38 5.89 0.40
N VAL A 32 4.14 5.45 0.12
CA VAL A 32 3.88 4.16 -0.49
C VAL A 32 4.09 4.28 -2.00
N VAL A 33 5.09 3.59 -2.52
CA VAL A 33 5.41 3.63 -3.96
C VAL A 33 4.87 2.41 -4.69
N ALA A 34 4.59 1.31 -3.99
CA ALA A 34 4.09 0.09 -4.61
C ALA A 34 3.22 -0.68 -3.64
N ILE A 35 2.14 -1.25 -4.15
CA ILE A 35 1.32 -2.20 -3.41
C ILE A 35 1.07 -3.42 -4.30
N GLY A 36 0.83 -4.57 -3.68
CA GLY A 36 0.57 -5.78 -4.43
C GLY A 36 -0.24 -6.78 -3.63
N ALA A 37 -1.06 -7.54 -4.33
CA ALA A 37 -1.90 -8.57 -3.71
C ALA A 37 -2.14 -9.71 -4.70
N ALA A 38 -2.40 -10.89 -4.16
CA ALA A 38 -2.79 -12.05 -4.96
C ALA A 38 -4.31 -12.20 -5.07
N ARG A 39 -5.05 -11.54 -4.18
CA ARG A 39 -6.52 -11.65 -4.10
C ARG A 39 -7.08 -10.31 -3.68
N SER A 40 -8.41 -10.23 -3.59
CA SER A 40 -9.11 -9.04 -3.08
C SER A 40 -8.84 -7.82 -3.94
N VAL A 41 -9.13 -7.95 -5.24
CA VAL A 41 -8.89 -6.91 -6.24
C VAL A 41 -9.62 -5.61 -5.86
N ASP A 42 -10.86 -5.71 -5.36
CA ASP A 42 -11.64 -4.52 -4.97
C ASP A 42 -10.94 -3.73 -3.87
N MET A 43 -10.42 -4.44 -2.87
CA MET A 43 -9.68 -3.78 -1.78
C MET A 43 -8.37 -3.16 -2.31
N LEU A 44 -7.69 -3.86 -3.22
CA LEU A 44 -6.47 -3.35 -3.83
C LEU A 44 -6.74 -2.06 -4.60
N ILE A 45 -7.84 -2.00 -5.33
CA ILE A 45 -8.24 -0.80 -6.06
C ILE A 45 -8.48 0.36 -5.09
N GLN A 46 -9.18 0.12 -3.99
CA GLN A 46 -9.41 1.15 -2.98
C GLN A 46 -8.11 1.64 -2.37
N GLN A 47 -7.18 0.73 -2.10
CA GLN A 47 -5.87 1.10 -1.59
C GLN A 47 -5.08 1.92 -2.61
N ALA A 48 -5.17 1.56 -3.89
CA ALA A 48 -4.50 2.31 -4.95
C ALA A 48 -5.04 3.74 -5.06
N ILE A 49 -6.35 3.91 -4.91
CA ILE A 49 -6.97 5.24 -4.93
C ILE A 49 -6.53 6.06 -3.71
N ARG A 50 -6.48 5.43 -2.55
CA ARG A 50 -6.15 6.12 -1.29
C ARG A 50 -4.68 6.53 -1.22
N PHE A 51 -3.77 5.63 -1.59
CA PHE A 51 -2.33 5.85 -1.43
C PHE A 51 -1.64 6.33 -2.69
N ARG A 52 -2.25 6.12 -3.86
CA ARG A 52 -1.72 6.54 -5.16
C ARG A 52 -0.28 6.11 -5.39
N PRO A 53 0.02 4.81 -5.23
CA PRO A 53 1.37 4.32 -5.47
C PRO A 53 1.72 4.38 -6.96
N GLU A 54 2.99 4.34 -7.29
CA GLU A 54 3.45 4.30 -8.67
C GLU A 54 3.18 2.94 -9.32
N VAL A 55 3.19 1.86 -8.51
CA VAL A 55 3.04 0.50 -9.01
C VAL A 55 1.96 -0.22 -8.22
N VAL A 56 1.04 -0.85 -8.94
CA VAL A 56 0.04 -1.75 -8.36
C VAL A 56 0.16 -3.07 -9.08
N ALA A 57 0.42 -4.15 -8.34
CA ALA A 57 0.62 -5.47 -8.91
C ALA A 57 -0.41 -6.46 -8.39
N ILE A 58 -0.88 -7.31 -9.28
CA ILE A 58 -1.75 -8.44 -8.94
C ILE A 58 -1.06 -9.72 -9.40
N ALA A 59 -0.91 -10.65 -8.46
CA ALA A 59 -0.42 -11.98 -8.77
C ALA A 59 -1.62 -12.92 -8.87
N ASP A 60 -2.00 -13.21 -10.06
CA ASP A 60 -3.16 -14.07 -10.33
C ASP A 60 -2.70 -15.53 -10.49
#